data_5bbf47c52a9a1d688f5ab70aa8ad35e5
#
_entry.id   5bbf47c52a9a1d688f5ab70aa8ad35e5
#
_cell.length_a   1.000
_cell.length_b   1.000
_cell.length_c   1.000
_cell.angle_alpha   90.00
_cell.angle_beta   90.00
_cell.angle_gamma   90.00
#
_symmetry.space_group_name_H-M   'P 1'
#
loop_
_entity.id
_entity.type
_entity.pdbx_description
1 polymer ?
#
loop_
_entity_poly.entity_id
_entity_poly.type
_entity_poly.pdbx_seq_one_letter_code
_entity_poly.pdbx_strand_id
1 'polypeptide(L)'
;LFGTAAVGGSLAAPAVLAQTAGALMANSTEMESDVLETTQRNVSSFRAMDWRDYFSNLRRGAILADTESRAVHFWSEDGNTYRLYPSSVPMSEELTRLGRTEVVRKVVGPEWRPTPSMLRRNPDWPRYIGPGPDNPLGTHALYLSWQYYRVHGTQDTRKIGRRSSNGCIGLYNENIAEL
;
A
#
# COMPACT_ATOMS: atom_id res chain seq x y z
N LEU A 1 71.29 20.48 -23.16
CA LEU A 1 70.18 19.83 -23.90
C LEU A 1 69.35 19.05 -22.88
N PHE A 2 68.27 19.64 -22.41
CA PHE A 2 67.41 19.10 -21.36
C PHE A 2 66.22 18.43 -22.02
N GLY A 3 66.04 17.14 -21.73
CA GLY A 3 64.82 16.39 -22.12
C GLY A 3 63.87 16.31 -20.91
N THR A 4 62.68 16.88 -21.06
CA THR A 4 61.60 16.79 -20.09
C THR A 4 60.76 15.54 -20.37
N ALA A 5 60.72 14.60 -19.42
CA ALA A 5 59.84 13.47 -19.43
C ALA A 5 58.50 13.87 -18.80
N ALA A 6 57.43 13.76 -19.58
CA ALA A 6 56.07 13.94 -19.10
C ALA A 6 55.57 12.64 -18.47
N VAL A 7 55.26 12.66 -17.18
CA VAL A 7 54.59 11.58 -16.46
C VAL A 7 53.09 11.75 -16.62
N GLY A 8 52.48 10.91 -17.44
CA GLY A 8 51.02 10.81 -17.57
C GLY A 8 50.42 10.03 -16.39
N GLY A 9 49.87 10.76 -15.41
CA GLY A 9 49.10 10.16 -14.34
C GLY A 9 47.71 9.77 -14.83
N SER A 10 47.45 8.48 -14.93
CA SER A 10 46.11 7.93 -15.18
C SER A 10 45.27 8.01 -13.90
N LEU A 11 44.31 8.93 -13.85
CA LEU A 11 43.31 8.99 -12.79
C LEU A 11 42.33 7.87 -13.03
N ALA A 12 42.49 6.77 -12.33
CA ALA A 12 41.46 5.75 -12.22
C ALA A 12 40.29 6.32 -11.41
N ALA A 13 39.17 6.56 -12.04
CA ALA A 13 37.92 6.87 -11.35
C ALA A 13 37.53 5.68 -10.45
N PRO A 14 37.11 5.93 -9.19
CA PRO A 14 36.64 4.86 -8.36
C PRO A 14 35.39 4.25 -9.02
N ALA A 15 35.39 2.95 -9.24
CA ALA A 15 34.23 2.19 -9.61
C ALA A 15 33.25 2.33 -8.44
N VAL A 16 32.22 3.13 -8.63
CA VAL A 16 31.04 3.11 -7.78
C VAL A 16 30.44 1.72 -7.95
N LEU A 17 30.65 0.86 -6.96
CA LEU A 17 29.91 -0.37 -6.81
C LEU A 17 28.43 0.02 -6.79
N ALA A 18 27.75 -0.17 -7.89
CA ALA A 18 26.31 -0.29 -7.93
C ALA A 18 25.96 -1.49 -7.04
N GLN A 19 25.87 -1.27 -5.74
CA GLN A 19 25.25 -2.23 -4.85
C GLN A 19 23.80 -2.30 -5.29
N THR A 20 23.54 -3.40 -5.90
CA THR A 20 22.28 -3.83 -6.47
C THR A 20 21.11 -3.53 -5.52
N ALA A 21 20.18 -2.72 -5.99
CA ALA A 21 18.86 -2.52 -5.38
C ALA A 21 18.10 -3.84 -5.13
N GLY A 22 18.62 -4.96 -5.64
CA GLY A 22 18.06 -6.29 -5.47
C GLY A 22 18.12 -6.86 -4.06
N ALA A 23 19.03 -6.38 -3.18
CA ALA A 23 19.15 -6.92 -1.82
C ALA A 23 18.15 -6.30 -0.83
N LEU A 24 17.57 -5.13 -1.16
CA LEU A 24 16.55 -4.48 -0.31
C LEU A 24 15.11 -4.94 -0.64
N MET A 25 14.93 -5.68 -1.73
CA MET A 25 13.63 -6.20 -2.17
C MET A 25 13.28 -7.56 -1.55
N ALA A 26 14.25 -8.23 -0.90
CA ALA A 26 14.06 -9.57 -0.36
C ALA A 26 13.19 -9.62 0.92
N ASN A 27 12.82 -8.47 1.49
CA ASN A 27 12.06 -8.38 2.74
C ASN A 27 10.64 -7.82 2.58
N SER A 28 10.12 -7.67 1.36
CA SER A 28 8.72 -7.34 1.19
C SER A 28 7.88 -8.61 1.20
N THR A 29 7.27 -8.90 2.35
CA THR A 29 6.39 -10.07 2.51
C THR A 29 5.06 -9.92 1.75
N GLU A 30 4.75 -8.73 1.27
CA GLU A 30 3.70 -8.48 0.30
C GLU A 30 4.26 -8.64 -1.12
N MET A 31 4.78 -9.79 -1.46
CA MET A 31 5.48 -10.13 -2.69
C MET A 31 4.74 -9.65 -3.96
N GLU A 32 4.65 -8.35 -4.10
CA GLU A 32 4.15 -7.68 -5.29
C GLU A 32 5.33 -7.32 -6.17
N SER A 33 5.14 -7.45 -7.48
CA SER A 33 6.08 -6.97 -8.49
C SER A 33 6.50 -5.53 -8.19
N ASP A 34 7.74 -5.21 -8.44
CA ASP A 34 8.36 -3.90 -8.20
C ASP A 34 7.40 -2.74 -8.45
N VAL A 35 7.21 -1.93 -7.44
CA VAL A 35 6.48 -0.67 -7.59
C VAL A 35 7.30 0.20 -8.53
N LEU A 36 6.87 0.33 -9.77
CA LEU A 36 7.53 1.16 -10.77
C LEU A 36 7.72 2.58 -10.20
N GLU A 37 8.92 3.08 -10.28
CA GLU A 37 9.41 4.29 -9.62
C GLU A 37 8.81 5.60 -10.17
N THR A 38 7.95 5.51 -11.16
CA THR A 38 7.30 6.66 -11.80
C THR A 38 6.05 7.09 -11.05
N THR A 39 6.20 7.50 -9.81
CA THR A 39 5.08 8.10 -9.11
C THR A 39 5.32 9.60 -8.95
N GLN A 40 4.70 10.38 -9.81
CA GLN A 40 4.44 11.77 -9.46
C GLN A 40 3.64 11.77 -8.16
N ARG A 41 4.24 12.26 -7.08
CA ARG A 41 3.55 12.47 -5.81
C ARG A 41 2.55 13.59 -6.02
N ASN A 42 1.34 13.26 -6.38
CA ASN A 42 0.25 14.22 -6.51
C ASN A 42 -0.31 14.52 -5.10
N VAL A 43 0.46 15.28 -4.32
CA VAL A 43 0.09 15.70 -2.95
C VAL A 43 -1.15 16.60 -2.96
N SER A 44 -1.50 17.17 -4.12
CA SER A 44 -2.60 18.13 -4.27
C SER A 44 -3.98 17.48 -4.47
N SER A 45 -4.10 16.16 -4.56
CA SER A 45 -5.39 15.50 -4.78
C SER A 45 -6.17 15.19 -3.50
N PHE A 46 -5.59 15.41 -2.32
CA PHE A 46 -6.32 15.28 -1.06
C PHE A 46 -7.24 16.48 -0.86
N ARG A 47 -8.54 16.24 -0.91
CA ARG A 47 -9.57 17.23 -0.58
C ARG A 47 -10.56 16.60 0.41
N ALA A 48 -11.09 17.43 1.31
CA ALA A 48 -12.20 17.01 2.14
C ALA A 48 -13.44 16.75 1.25
N MET A 49 -14.15 15.67 1.55
CA MET A 49 -15.38 15.29 0.85
C MET A 49 -16.57 15.38 1.80
N ASP A 50 -17.73 15.69 1.26
CA ASP A 50 -18.99 15.61 2.01
C ASP A 50 -19.55 14.20 1.87
N TRP A 51 -19.85 13.56 2.99
CA TRP A 51 -20.42 12.20 3.01
C TRP A 51 -21.78 12.12 2.30
N ARG A 52 -22.54 13.22 2.24
CA ARG A 52 -23.87 13.30 1.63
C ARG A 52 -23.84 13.02 0.13
N ASP A 53 -22.72 13.26 -0.52
CA ASP A 53 -22.53 12.98 -1.95
C ASP A 53 -22.44 11.45 -2.21
N TYR A 54 -22.14 10.64 -1.18
CA TYR A 54 -21.83 9.23 -1.32
C TYR A 54 -22.77 8.32 -0.52
N PHE A 55 -23.31 8.79 0.61
CA PHE A 55 -24.08 7.98 1.55
C PHE A 55 -25.39 8.67 1.90
N SER A 56 -26.46 7.89 2.05
CA SER A 56 -27.77 8.38 2.46
C SER A 56 -27.87 8.69 3.95
N ASN A 57 -27.01 8.11 4.77
CA ASN A 57 -26.91 8.32 6.22
C ASN A 57 -25.60 7.75 6.77
N LEU A 58 -25.29 8.08 8.05
CA LEU A 58 -24.10 7.65 8.77
C LEU A 58 -24.40 6.69 9.93
N ARG A 59 -25.52 5.96 9.92
CA ARG A 59 -26.00 5.17 11.08
C ARG A 59 -24.99 4.19 11.71
N ARG A 60 -23.90 3.87 11.04
CA ARG A 60 -22.80 3.00 11.54
C ARG A 60 -21.43 3.57 11.20
N GLY A 61 -21.37 4.87 10.96
CA GLY A 61 -20.21 5.47 10.31
C GLY A 61 -20.14 5.13 8.83
N ALA A 62 -19.25 5.80 8.10
CA ALA A 62 -19.04 5.58 6.70
C ALA A 62 -17.55 5.64 6.32
N ILE A 63 -17.15 4.77 5.40
CA ILE A 63 -15.79 4.73 4.84
C ILE A 63 -15.92 4.85 3.33
N LEU A 64 -15.23 5.82 2.73
CA LEU A 64 -15.08 5.97 1.30
C LEU A 64 -13.61 5.73 0.93
N ALA A 65 -13.35 4.71 0.13
CA ALA A 65 -12.04 4.51 -0.47
C ALA A 65 -12.02 5.16 -1.87
N ASP A 66 -11.36 6.30 -1.98
CA ASP A 66 -11.16 6.99 -3.23
C ASP A 66 -9.89 6.45 -3.92
N THR A 67 -10.09 5.67 -4.97
CA THR A 67 -9.00 5.03 -5.72
C THR A 67 -8.23 6.00 -6.62
N GLU A 68 -8.80 7.15 -6.94
CA GLU A 68 -8.14 8.16 -7.76
C GLU A 68 -7.17 9.02 -6.92
N SER A 69 -7.65 9.59 -5.81
CA SER A 69 -6.79 10.34 -4.90
C SER A 69 -5.92 9.44 -4.01
N ARG A 70 -6.21 8.12 -3.97
CA ARG A 70 -5.54 7.15 -3.12
C ARG A 70 -5.66 7.49 -1.64
N ALA A 71 -6.88 7.75 -1.25
CA ALA A 71 -7.24 8.17 0.10
C ALA A 71 -8.44 7.40 0.64
N VAL A 72 -8.48 7.25 1.95
CA VAL A 72 -9.65 6.74 2.67
C VAL A 72 -10.23 7.85 3.51
N HIS A 73 -11.50 8.13 3.30
CA HIS A 73 -12.28 9.08 4.08
C HIS A 73 -13.14 8.30 5.07
N PHE A 74 -13.20 8.76 6.31
CA PHE A 74 -14.04 8.21 7.35
C PHE A 74 -14.90 9.30 7.98
N TRP A 75 -16.15 8.99 8.23
CA TRP A 75 -17.10 9.80 9.00
C TRP A 75 -17.70 8.95 10.09
N SER A 76 -17.69 9.46 11.32
CA SER A 76 -18.34 8.82 12.45
C SER A 76 -19.86 8.79 12.32
N GLU A 77 -20.52 7.93 13.11
CA GLU A 77 -21.99 7.79 13.12
C GLU A 77 -22.72 9.09 13.43
N ASP A 78 -22.19 9.89 14.35
CA ASP A 78 -22.73 11.20 14.74
C ASP A 78 -22.37 12.33 13.76
N GLY A 79 -21.51 12.07 12.77
CA GLY A 79 -21.03 13.03 11.79
C GLY A 79 -20.04 14.06 12.33
N ASN A 80 -19.64 13.96 13.60
CA ASN A 80 -18.76 14.96 14.23
C ASN A 80 -17.27 14.68 13.98
N THR A 81 -16.92 13.46 13.62
CA THR A 81 -15.55 13.09 13.32
C THR A 81 -15.41 12.79 11.83
N TYR A 82 -14.48 13.53 11.21
CA TYR A 82 -14.00 13.23 9.87
C TYR A 82 -12.51 12.92 9.90
N ARG A 83 -12.09 11.90 9.19
CA ARG A 83 -10.69 11.53 9.02
C ARG A 83 -10.36 11.29 7.55
N LEU A 84 -9.15 11.62 7.18
CA LEU A 84 -8.60 11.42 5.84
C LEU A 84 -7.24 10.74 5.95
N TYR A 85 -7.12 9.56 5.39
CA TYR A 85 -5.91 8.75 5.44
C TYR A 85 -5.35 8.54 4.04
N PRO A 86 -4.04 8.72 3.81
CA PRO A 86 -3.40 8.25 2.59
C PRO A 86 -3.46 6.72 2.53
N SER A 87 -3.66 6.18 1.35
CA SER A 87 -3.83 4.73 1.18
C SER A 87 -3.09 4.18 -0.03
N SER A 88 -2.77 2.88 0.00
CA SER A 88 -2.51 2.12 -1.21
C SER A 88 -3.83 1.62 -1.78
N VAL A 89 -3.89 1.53 -3.12
CA VAL A 89 -5.08 1.09 -3.84
C VAL A 89 -4.70 0.03 -4.87
N PRO A 90 -5.69 -0.69 -5.46
CA PRO A 90 -5.40 -1.71 -6.46
C PRO A 90 -4.53 -1.22 -7.62
N MET A 91 -3.60 -2.06 -8.06
CA MET A 91 -2.59 -1.71 -9.07
C MET A 91 -3.18 -1.60 -10.48
N SER A 92 -4.31 -2.24 -10.74
CA SER A 92 -4.98 -2.22 -12.05
C SER A 92 -6.50 -2.16 -11.91
N GLU A 93 -7.18 -1.82 -13.00
CA GLU A 93 -8.64 -1.75 -13.05
C GLU A 93 -9.27 -3.15 -12.85
N GLU A 94 -8.67 -4.21 -13.37
CA GLU A 94 -9.16 -5.59 -13.24
C GLU A 94 -9.13 -6.06 -11.77
N LEU A 95 -8.27 -5.50 -10.95
CA LEU A 95 -8.18 -5.77 -9.52
C LEU A 95 -9.03 -4.81 -8.70
N THR A 96 -9.55 -3.75 -9.31
CA THR A 96 -10.35 -2.73 -8.64
C THR A 96 -11.83 -3.10 -8.68
N ARG A 97 -12.41 -3.33 -7.51
CA ARG A 97 -13.86 -3.50 -7.38
C ARG A 97 -14.45 -2.21 -6.84
N LEU A 98 -15.34 -1.62 -7.63
CA LEU A 98 -16.08 -0.41 -7.24
C LEU A 98 -17.49 -0.77 -6.77
N GLY A 99 -18.08 0.08 -5.94
CA GLY A 99 -19.43 -0.04 -5.45
C GLY A 99 -19.53 -0.05 -3.93
N ARG A 100 -20.68 -0.49 -3.41
CA ARG A 100 -20.98 -0.50 -1.97
C ARG A 100 -20.68 -1.85 -1.35
N THR A 101 -20.13 -1.82 -0.15
CA THR A 101 -19.83 -2.98 0.67
C THR A 101 -20.01 -2.62 2.15
N GLU A 102 -19.88 -3.57 3.04
CA GLU A 102 -19.99 -3.36 4.48
C GLU A 102 -18.77 -3.96 5.19
N VAL A 103 -18.35 -3.35 6.29
CA VAL A 103 -17.38 -3.95 7.21
C VAL A 103 -18.12 -5.00 8.04
N VAL A 104 -17.76 -6.27 7.85
CA VAL A 104 -18.40 -7.41 8.52
C VAL A 104 -17.60 -7.93 9.71
N ARG A 105 -16.31 -7.61 9.78
CA ARG A 105 -15.44 -8.04 10.87
C ARG A 105 -14.23 -7.13 11.02
N LYS A 106 -13.86 -6.81 12.26
CA LYS A 106 -12.62 -6.11 12.64
C LYS A 106 -11.67 -7.13 13.30
N VAL A 107 -10.39 -7.09 12.95
CA VAL A 107 -9.39 -8.02 13.47
C VAL A 107 -8.12 -7.27 13.85
N VAL A 108 -7.65 -7.49 15.07
CA VAL A 108 -6.32 -7.11 15.55
C VAL A 108 -5.40 -8.31 15.33
N GLY A 109 -4.22 -8.08 14.75
CA GLY A 109 -3.30 -9.17 14.41
C GLY A 109 -3.90 -10.11 13.34
N PRO A 110 -4.19 -9.62 12.12
CA PRO A 110 -4.76 -10.47 11.08
C PRO A 110 -3.77 -11.52 10.60
N GLU A 111 -4.29 -12.64 10.12
CA GLU A 111 -3.54 -13.64 9.35
C GLU A 111 -3.62 -13.31 7.85
N TRP A 112 -2.54 -13.50 7.14
CA TRP A 112 -2.54 -13.40 5.68
C TRP A 112 -2.51 -14.79 5.03
N ARG A 113 -3.38 -14.95 4.03
CA ARG A 113 -3.39 -16.09 3.13
C ARG A 113 -3.61 -15.59 1.71
N PRO A 114 -2.75 -15.97 0.75
CA PRO A 114 -2.95 -15.60 -0.64
C PRO A 114 -4.23 -16.22 -1.20
N THR A 115 -4.90 -15.48 -2.09
CA THR A 115 -6.04 -16.00 -2.81
C THR A 115 -5.59 -17.03 -3.86
N PRO A 116 -6.49 -17.91 -4.36
CA PRO A 116 -6.14 -18.82 -5.44
C PRO A 116 -5.58 -18.12 -6.69
N SER A 117 -6.08 -16.93 -7.01
CA SER A 117 -5.58 -16.13 -8.14
C SER A 117 -4.18 -15.58 -7.91
N MET A 118 -3.85 -15.16 -6.68
CA MET A 118 -2.50 -14.75 -6.30
C MET A 118 -1.51 -15.90 -6.43
N LEU A 119 -1.88 -17.10 -5.97
CA LEU A 119 -1.03 -18.29 -6.08
C LEU A 119 -0.84 -18.76 -7.52
N ARG A 120 -1.81 -18.55 -8.39
CA ARG A 120 -1.62 -18.84 -9.83
C ARG A 120 -0.59 -17.91 -10.47
N ARG A 121 -0.55 -16.63 -10.06
CA ARG A 121 0.43 -15.66 -10.55
C ARG A 121 1.81 -15.86 -9.91
N ASN A 122 1.83 -16.30 -8.65
CA ASN A 122 3.05 -16.43 -7.85
C ASN A 122 2.99 -17.76 -7.07
N PRO A 123 3.34 -18.89 -7.71
CA PRO A 123 3.22 -20.23 -7.09
C PRO A 123 4.08 -20.42 -5.85
N ASP A 124 5.21 -19.71 -5.78
CA ASP A 124 6.20 -19.81 -4.70
C ASP A 124 5.86 -18.97 -3.45
N TRP A 125 4.78 -18.22 -3.49
CA TRP A 125 4.37 -17.43 -2.33
C TRP A 125 4.00 -18.31 -1.14
N PRO A 126 4.29 -17.87 0.11
CA PRO A 126 3.89 -18.59 1.30
C PRO A 126 2.36 -18.74 1.34
N ARG A 127 1.89 -19.93 1.73
CA ARG A 127 0.46 -20.24 1.85
C ARG A 127 -0.20 -19.58 3.06
N TYR A 128 0.63 -19.10 3.99
CA TYR A 128 0.20 -18.52 5.25
C TYR A 128 1.29 -17.66 5.86
N ILE A 129 0.91 -16.49 6.38
CA ILE A 129 1.73 -15.67 7.26
C ILE A 129 0.87 -15.32 8.48
N GLY A 130 1.36 -15.66 9.67
CA GLY A 130 0.69 -15.33 10.94
C GLY A 130 0.74 -13.85 11.29
N PRO A 131 0.05 -13.43 12.37
CA PRO A 131 0.20 -12.09 12.90
C PRO A 131 1.66 -11.77 13.24
N GLY A 132 2.10 -10.54 12.94
CA GLY A 132 3.47 -10.12 13.24
C GLY A 132 3.98 -9.03 12.31
N PRO A 133 5.23 -8.59 12.50
CA PRO A 133 5.82 -7.49 11.75
C PRO A 133 5.96 -7.77 10.25
N ASP A 134 6.06 -9.04 9.87
CA ASP A 134 6.20 -9.47 8.47
C ASP A 134 4.86 -9.73 7.78
N ASN A 135 3.73 -9.50 8.48
CA ASN A 135 2.43 -9.74 7.90
C ASN A 135 2.03 -8.59 6.95
N PRO A 136 1.74 -8.90 5.67
CA PRO A 136 1.37 -7.87 4.69
C PRO A 136 0.09 -7.10 5.03
N LEU A 137 -0.77 -7.63 5.91
CA LEU A 137 -1.97 -6.94 6.38
C LEU A 137 -1.71 -6.01 7.58
N GLY A 138 -0.46 -5.92 8.05
CA GLY A 138 -0.08 -5.08 9.17
C GLY A 138 -0.75 -5.48 10.49
N THR A 139 -1.07 -4.49 11.32
CA THR A 139 -1.55 -4.69 12.68
C THR A 139 -3.04 -4.92 12.82
N HIS A 140 -3.85 -4.39 11.89
CA HIS A 140 -5.32 -4.43 11.95
C HIS A 140 -5.91 -4.62 10.55
N ALA A 141 -7.10 -5.23 10.48
CA ALA A 141 -7.83 -5.38 9.23
C ALA A 141 -9.35 -5.29 9.43
N LEU A 142 -10.01 -4.56 8.54
CA LEU A 142 -11.45 -4.51 8.36
C LEU A 142 -11.82 -5.42 7.19
N TYR A 143 -12.51 -6.53 7.49
CA TYR A 143 -12.99 -7.45 6.48
C TYR A 143 -14.32 -6.94 5.90
N LEU A 144 -14.41 -6.94 4.58
CA LEU A 144 -15.58 -6.47 3.87
C LEU A 144 -16.52 -7.62 3.54
N SER A 145 -17.79 -7.32 3.26
CA SER A 145 -18.76 -8.31 2.76
C SER A 145 -18.37 -8.88 1.38
N TRP A 146 -17.52 -8.17 0.65
CA TRP A 146 -16.90 -8.70 -0.57
C TRP A 146 -15.80 -9.70 -0.22
N GLN A 147 -15.91 -10.90 -0.73
CA GLN A 147 -14.92 -11.95 -0.52
C GLN A 147 -13.52 -11.49 -0.94
N TYR A 148 -12.52 -11.72 -0.08
CA TYR A 148 -11.11 -11.35 -0.25
C TYR A 148 -10.78 -9.86 -0.18
N TYR A 149 -11.75 -8.95 -0.07
CA TYR A 149 -11.49 -7.52 0.04
C TYR A 149 -11.40 -7.08 1.51
N ARG A 150 -10.44 -6.20 1.78
CA ARG A 150 -10.17 -5.66 3.13
C ARG A 150 -9.69 -4.22 3.05
N VAL A 151 -9.88 -3.49 4.13
CA VAL A 151 -9.06 -2.32 4.48
C VAL A 151 -8.14 -2.77 5.60
N HIS A 152 -6.83 -2.58 5.48
CA HIS A 152 -5.86 -3.17 6.42
C HIS A 152 -4.62 -2.30 6.58
N GLY A 153 -3.80 -2.59 7.59
CA GLY A 153 -2.48 -2.00 7.76
C GLY A 153 -1.47 -2.50 6.72
N THR A 154 -0.24 -2.08 6.85
CA THR A 154 0.86 -2.62 6.04
C THR A 154 2.17 -2.57 6.80
N GLN A 155 3.03 -3.55 6.59
CA GLN A 155 4.42 -3.49 7.03
C GLN A 155 5.30 -2.73 6.01
N ASP A 156 4.84 -2.57 4.76
CA ASP A 156 5.56 -1.85 3.71
C ASP A 156 4.94 -0.47 3.44
N THR A 157 5.40 0.52 4.17
CA THR A 157 4.89 1.90 4.10
C THR A 157 5.17 2.59 2.77
N ARG A 158 6.09 2.05 1.93
CA ARG A 158 6.39 2.58 0.59
C ARG A 158 5.20 2.45 -0.36
N LYS A 159 4.28 1.54 -0.06
CA LYS A 159 3.06 1.29 -0.86
C LYS A 159 1.99 2.38 -0.68
N ILE A 160 2.00 3.08 0.46
CA ILE A 160 1.01 4.12 0.74
C ILE A 160 1.14 5.28 -0.27
N GLY A 161 0.00 5.73 -0.79
CA GLY A 161 -0.08 6.73 -1.85
C GLY A 161 0.13 6.17 -3.27
N ARG A 162 0.17 4.84 -3.44
CA ARG A 162 0.45 4.18 -4.72
C ARG A 162 -0.64 3.19 -5.15
N ARG A 163 -0.68 2.89 -6.46
CA ARG A 163 -1.41 1.75 -7.01
C ARG A 163 -0.51 0.52 -6.89
N SER A 164 -0.67 -0.24 -5.81
CA SER A 164 0.28 -1.31 -5.44
C SER A 164 -0.37 -2.56 -4.84
N SER A 165 -1.69 -2.61 -4.67
CA SER A 165 -2.34 -3.75 -4.04
C SER A 165 -2.99 -4.71 -5.05
N ASN A 166 -3.26 -5.94 -4.62
CA ASN A 166 -4.01 -6.95 -5.38
C ASN A 166 -5.54 -6.87 -5.16
N GLY A 167 -6.07 -5.70 -4.82
CA GLY A 167 -7.50 -5.47 -4.64
C GLY A 167 -7.89 -4.85 -3.30
N CYS A 168 -7.07 -4.99 -2.26
CA CYS A 168 -7.32 -4.42 -0.94
C CYS A 168 -6.92 -2.93 -0.87
N ILE A 169 -7.33 -2.27 0.19
CA ILE A 169 -6.95 -0.89 0.52
C ILE A 169 -6.01 -0.94 1.72
N GLY A 170 -4.76 -0.51 1.53
CA GLY A 170 -3.75 -0.48 2.59
C GLY A 170 -3.62 0.90 3.22
N LEU A 171 -3.43 0.94 4.53
CA LEU A 171 -3.20 2.13 5.35
C LEU A 171 -1.91 1.98 6.15
N TYR A 172 -1.39 3.08 6.68
CA TYR A 172 -0.41 3.00 7.76
C TYR A 172 -1.02 2.26 8.97
N ASN A 173 -0.19 1.55 9.74
CA ASN A 173 -0.66 0.77 10.89
C ASN A 173 -1.36 1.61 11.96
N GLU A 174 -0.87 2.82 12.21
CA GLU A 174 -1.51 3.78 13.10
C GLU A 174 -2.87 4.24 12.59
N ASN A 175 -3.03 4.43 11.28
CA ASN A 175 -4.27 4.90 10.69
C ASN A 175 -5.37 3.82 10.72
N ILE A 176 -5.01 2.58 10.41
CA ILE A 176 -5.99 1.48 10.50
C ILE A 176 -6.35 1.13 11.94
N ALA A 177 -5.46 1.37 12.89
CA ALA A 177 -5.74 1.18 14.30
C ALA A 177 -6.70 2.27 14.83
N GLU A 178 -6.61 3.52 14.34
CA GLU A 178 -7.56 4.59 14.64
C GLU A 178 -8.93 4.32 14.01
N LEU A 179 -8.98 3.89 12.76
CA LEU A 179 -10.19 3.58 11.99
C LEU A 179 -10.97 2.39 12.58
#